data_80f23b72a96aa9b737ef71de5e51b83d
#
_entry.id   80f23b72a96aa9b737ef71de5e51b83d
#
_cell.length_a   1.000
_cell.length_b   1.000
_cell.length_c   1.000
_cell.angle_alpha   90.00
_cell.angle_beta   90.00
_cell.angle_gamma   90.00
#
_symmetry.space_group_name_H-M   'P 1'
#
loop_
_entity.id
_entity.type
_entity.pdbx_description
1 polymer ?
#
loop_
_entity_poly.entity_id
_entity_poly.type
_entity_poly.pdbx_seq_one_letter_code
_entity_poly.pdbx_strand_id
1 'polypeptide(L)'
;MKWFFALTEDSTAFPQYAEMIMVAVHTARKFTSLVPHCIYDGGDNDFTEWLTKHDVRIVRHRSFVREALTELGRSKGNPHLAPALSGAFSRVELPEIVGQLGGAERVLYTDCDVIFAAEVVPELEANLCEYFAVAPEGTQDDYVNMNTGVMLMNIDRLRESLPKFREYISENLAELEKESWDEAAYRWFYRDDTGPLWDRLRPELNWKPYWGENADAKIIHFHGPKPFQRDHIDAVWPELKSLTGGAYDAVVERWSELLEKAR
;
A
#
# COMPACT_ATOMS: atom_id res chain seq x y z
N MET A 1 10.13 -13.80 -3.69
CA MET A 1 10.32 -12.34 -3.44
C MET A 1 9.75 -11.97 -2.08
N LYS A 2 10.42 -11.09 -1.28
CA LYS A 2 9.84 -10.54 -0.04
C LYS A 2 8.71 -9.58 -0.40
N TRP A 3 7.58 -9.67 0.30
CA TRP A 3 6.43 -8.78 0.16
C TRP A 3 6.16 -8.11 1.50
N PHE A 4 5.96 -6.79 1.48
CA PHE A 4 5.72 -5.97 2.65
C PHE A 4 4.38 -5.25 2.56
N PHE A 5 3.76 -5.09 3.72
CA PHE A 5 2.60 -4.23 3.96
C PHE A 5 2.71 -3.67 5.38
N ALA A 6 1.96 -2.61 5.70
CA ALA A 6 2.07 -1.94 6.98
C ALA A 6 0.71 -1.75 7.67
N LEU A 7 0.68 -1.81 9.01
CA LEU A 7 -0.50 -1.50 9.82
C LEU A 7 -0.09 -0.89 11.15
N THR A 8 -0.87 0.10 11.61
CA THR A 8 -0.72 0.77 12.90
C THR A 8 -1.88 0.38 13.81
N GLU A 9 -1.59 -0.11 15.02
CA GLU A 9 -2.60 -0.63 15.96
C GLU A 9 -3.59 0.43 16.45
N ASP A 10 -3.15 1.66 16.63
CA ASP A 10 -3.98 2.76 17.10
C ASP A 10 -4.83 3.44 16.01
N SER A 11 -4.81 2.91 14.77
CA SER A 11 -5.73 3.33 13.73
C SER A 11 -7.18 3.08 14.15
N THR A 12 -8.06 4.06 13.97
CA THR A 12 -9.50 3.94 14.29
C THR A 12 -10.20 2.85 13.47
N ALA A 13 -9.64 2.48 12.32
CA ALA A 13 -10.13 1.41 11.46
C ALA A 13 -9.25 0.14 11.52
N PHE A 14 -8.48 -0.04 12.62
CA PHE A 14 -7.58 -1.18 12.79
C PHE A 14 -8.25 -2.54 12.55
N PRO A 15 -9.43 -2.86 13.14
CA PRO A 15 -10.06 -4.15 12.91
C PRO A 15 -10.38 -4.42 11.45
N GLN A 16 -10.88 -3.41 10.73
CA GLN A 16 -11.23 -3.51 9.32
C GLN A 16 -10.00 -3.69 8.43
N TYR A 17 -8.91 -2.96 8.70
CA TYR A 17 -7.66 -3.12 7.96
C TYR A 17 -6.96 -4.44 8.29
N ALA A 18 -7.08 -4.95 9.53
CA ALA A 18 -6.61 -6.28 9.88
C ALA A 18 -7.31 -7.36 9.04
N GLU A 19 -8.64 -7.27 8.87
CA GLU A 19 -9.40 -8.17 8.00
C GLU A 19 -8.96 -8.07 6.53
N MET A 20 -8.66 -6.87 6.04
CA MET A 20 -8.12 -6.71 4.68
C MET A 20 -6.77 -7.40 4.51
N ILE A 21 -5.88 -7.27 5.49
CA ILE A 21 -4.59 -7.99 5.52
C ILE A 21 -4.81 -9.51 5.55
N MET A 22 -5.78 -10.00 6.32
CA MET A 22 -6.10 -11.44 6.33
C MET A 22 -6.44 -11.95 4.94
N VAL A 23 -7.26 -11.22 4.19
CA VAL A 23 -7.59 -11.56 2.80
C VAL A 23 -6.36 -11.46 1.88
N ALA A 24 -5.58 -10.39 2.01
CA ALA A 24 -4.36 -10.21 1.21
C ALA A 24 -3.36 -11.35 1.44
N VAL A 25 -3.09 -11.72 2.69
CA VAL A 25 -2.18 -12.84 3.05
C VAL A 25 -2.74 -14.17 2.56
N HIS A 26 -4.04 -14.45 2.80
CA HIS A 26 -4.68 -15.68 2.33
C HIS A 26 -4.54 -15.86 0.81
N THR A 27 -4.82 -14.79 0.06
CA THR A 27 -4.76 -14.83 -1.42
C THR A 27 -3.32 -14.85 -1.94
N ALA A 28 -2.39 -14.13 -1.32
CA ALA A 28 -0.97 -14.19 -1.67
C ALA A 28 -0.43 -15.62 -1.50
N ARG A 29 -0.70 -16.28 -0.38
CA ARG A 29 -0.28 -17.67 -0.13
C ARG A 29 -0.88 -18.67 -1.11
N LYS A 30 -2.11 -18.41 -1.57
CA LYS A 30 -2.82 -19.31 -2.50
C LYS A 30 -2.33 -19.18 -3.93
N PHE A 31 -2.01 -17.96 -4.37
CA PHE A 31 -1.81 -17.67 -5.78
C PHE A 31 -0.39 -17.22 -6.14
N THR A 32 0.47 -16.96 -5.14
CA THR A 32 1.80 -16.40 -5.38
C THR A 32 2.88 -17.13 -4.59
N SER A 33 4.13 -16.92 -5.00
CA SER A 33 5.34 -17.33 -4.26
C SER A 33 5.94 -16.22 -3.40
N LEU A 34 5.16 -15.21 -3.06
CA LEU A 34 5.55 -14.10 -2.19
C LEU A 34 5.77 -14.55 -0.74
N VAL A 35 6.76 -13.93 -0.07
CA VAL A 35 7.06 -14.17 1.35
C VAL A 35 6.59 -12.96 2.16
N PRO A 36 5.48 -13.08 2.93
CA PRO A 36 4.83 -11.93 3.58
C PRO A 36 5.58 -11.41 4.80
N HIS A 37 5.69 -10.07 4.90
CA HIS A 37 6.26 -9.33 6.02
C HIS A 37 5.31 -8.19 6.39
N CYS A 38 4.89 -8.13 7.65
CA CYS A 38 4.07 -7.05 8.18
C CYS A 38 4.95 -6.04 8.93
N ILE A 39 5.00 -4.81 8.48
CA ILE A 39 5.54 -3.69 9.26
C ILE A 39 4.44 -3.26 10.21
N TYR A 40 4.67 -3.46 11.51
CA TYR A 40 3.61 -3.28 12.51
C TYR A 40 4.04 -2.32 13.64
N ASP A 41 3.31 -1.21 13.76
CA ASP A 41 3.42 -0.28 14.89
C ASP A 41 2.33 -0.61 15.92
N GLY A 42 2.65 -1.50 16.87
CA GLY A 42 1.72 -1.96 17.90
C GLY A 42 2.30 -3.04 18.81
N GLY A 43 1.50 -3.48 19.78
CA GLY A 43 1.81 -4.56 20.72
C GLY A 43 1.46 -5.95 20.21
N ASP A 44 1.52 -6.94 21.10
CA ASP A 44 1.02 -8.28 20.84
C ASP A 44 -0.49 -8.32 21.07
N ASN A 45 -1.23 -8.92 20.13
CA ASN A 45 -2.68 -9.04 20.15
C ASN A 45 -3.13 -10.21 19.22
N ASP A 46 -4.44 -10.46 19.16
CA ASP A 46 -5.02 -11.54 18.36
C ASP A 46 -4.62 -11.47 16.87
N PHE A 47 -4.47 -10.26 16.32
CA PHE A 47 -4.03 -10.07 14.94
C PHE A 47 -2.58 -10.50 14.74
N THR A 48 -1.68 -10.17 15.65
CA THR A 48 -0.27 -10.60 15.56
C THR A 48 -0.11 -12.11 15.78
N GLU A 49 -0.97 -12.72 16.61
CA GLU A 49 -1.04 -14.18 16.73
C GLU A 49 -1.51 -14.82 15.41
N TRP A 50 -2.54 -14.23 14.79
CA TRP A 50 -3.02 -14.67 13.48
C TRP A 50 -1.92 -14.58 12.41
N LEU A 51 -1.20 -13.45 12.33
CA LEU A 51 -0.07 -13.26 11.41
C LEU A 51 0.98 -14.37 11.61
N THR A 52 1.33 -14.67 12.85
CA THR A 52 2.33 -15.71 13.19
C THR A 52 1.88 -17.10 12.75
N LYS A 53 0.61 -17.44 12.98
CA LYS A 53 0.01 -18.73 12.52
C LYS A 53 0.01 -18.87 11.00
N HIS A 54 0.01 -17.75 10.29
CA HIS A 54 0.02 -17.72 8.83
C HIS A 54 1.42 -17.41 8.25
N ASP A 55 2.50 -17.70 9.00
CA ASP A 55 3.89 -17.54 8.59
C ASP A 55 4.22 -16.14 8.05
N VAL A 56 3.56 -15.10 8.56
CA VAL A 56 3.87 -13.70 8.26
C VAL A 56 4.96 -13.23 9.21
N ARG A 57 6.06 -12.75 8.68
CA ARG A 57 7.12 -12.17 9.51
C ARG A 57 6.70 -10.78 10.00
N ILE A 58 6.57 -10.61 11.30
CA ILE A 58 6.25 -9.31 11.92
C ILE A 58 7.55 -8.52 12.13
N VAL A 59 7.58 -7.31 11.61
CA VAL A 59 8.65 -6.33 11.79
C VAL A 59 8.10 -5.19 12.62
N ARG A 60 8.47 -5.14 13.90
CA ARG A 60 8.07 -4.04 14.79
C ARG A 60 8.79 -2.77 14.37
N HIS A 61 8.03 -1.78 13.97
CA HIS A 61 8.60 -0.52 13.50
C HIS A 61 7.62 0.63 13.72
N ARG A 62 8.16 1.77 14.12
CA ARG A 62 7.42 3.01 14.31
C ARG A 62 7.90 4.03 13.30
N SER A 63 6.99 4.56 12.51
CA SER A 63 7.31 5.49 11.43
C SER A 63 7.99 6.77 11.94
N PHE A 64 9.03 7.22 11.24
CA PHE A 64 9.81 8.43 11.56
C PHE A 64 8.96 9.71 11.56
N VAL A 65 7.88 9.77 10.77
CA VAL A 65 6.98 10.94 10.69
C VAL A 65 5.96 11.00 11.83
N ARG A 66 5.85 9.97 12.66
CA ARG A 66 4.75 9.85 13.63
C ARG A 66 4.68 11.05 14.59
N GLU A 67 5.81 11.52 15.11
CA GLU A 67 5.84 12.67 16.02
C GLU A 67 5.41 13.95 15.32
N ALA A 68 5.91 14.17 14.10
CA ALA A 68 5.55 15.33 13.29
C ALA A 68 4.06 15.31 12.89
N LEU A 69 3.50 14.14 12.53
CA LEU A 69 2.07 13.97 12.28
C LEU A 69 1.23 14.22 13.54
N THR A 70 1.71 13.81 14.72
CA THR A 70 1.03 14.08 15.99
C THR A 70 0.97 15.57 16.28
N GLU A 71 2.06 16.30 16.08
CA GLU A 71 2.10 17.75 16.28
C GLU A 71 1.24 18.49 15.27
N LEU A 72 1.30 18.10 13.99
CA LEU A 72 0.44 18.64 12.94
C LEU A 72 -1.04 18.40 13.26
N GLY A 73 -1.39 17.17 13.68
CA GLY A 73 -2.75 16.82 14.10
C GLY A 73 -3.22 17.65 15.29
N ARG A 74 -2.36 17.85 16.29
CA ARG A 74 -2.66 18.72 17.45
C ARG A 74 -2.96 20.16 17.03
N SER A 75 -2.12 20.73 16.15
CA SER A 75 -2.30 22.09 15.65
C SER A 75 -3.62 22.30 14.89
N LYS A 76 -4.14 21.23 14.28
CA LYS A 76 -5.38 21.21 13.48
C LYS A 76 -6.61 20.68 14.22
N GLY A 77 -6.46 20.27 15.47
CA GLY A 77 -7.56 19.65 16.23
C GLY A 77 -7.96 18.25 15.73
N ASN A 78 -7.08 17.58 15.00
CA ASN A 78 -7.27 16.21 14.48
C ASN A 78 -6.33 15.20 15.15
N PRO A 79 -6.69 14.62 16.31
CA PRO A 79 -5.84 13.67 17.03
C PRO A 79 -5.65 12.33 16.28
N HIS A 80 -6.45 12.06 15.26
CA HIS A 80 -6.41 10.80 14.50
C HIS A 80 -5.44 10.84 13.31
N LEU A 81 -4.79 11.98 13.05
CA LEU A 81 -3.92 12.16 11.90
C LEU A 81 -2.73 11.17 11.91
N ALA A 82 -1.98 11.14 13.00
CA ALA A 82 -0.84 10.23 13.12
C ALA A 82 -1.25 8.75 13.11
N PRO A 83 -2.28 8.31 13.86
CA PRO A 83 -2.81 6.95 13.76
C PRO A 83 -3.21 6.54 12.34
N ALA A 84 -3.80 7.44 11.57
CA ALA A 84 -4.28 7.14 10.23
C ALA A 84 -3.15 7.02 9.20
N LEU A 85 -2.11 7.85 9.31
CA LEU A 85 -1.12 8.04 8.25
C LEU A 85 0.24 7.40 8.51
N SER A 86 0.61 7.13 9.77
CA SER A 86 1.93 6.57 10.10
C SER A 86 2.21 5.27 9.35
N GLY A 87 1.19 4.42 9.17
CA GLY A 87 1.30 3.17 8.42
C GLY A 87 1.68 3.40 6.94
N ALA A 88 1.06 4.39 6.29
CA ALA A 88 1.35 4.72 4.89
C ALA A 88 2.81 5.16 4.68
N PHE A 89 3.35 5.99 5.58
CA PHE A 89 4.74 6.42 5.52
C PHE A 89 5.76 5.32 5.87
N SER A 90 5.35 4.18 6.45
CA SER A 90 6.28 3.08 6.77
C SER A 90 6.96 2.49 5.52
N ARG A 91 6.35 2.62 4.33
CA ARG A 91 6.97 2.22 3.06
C ARG A 91 8.25 3.00 2.73
N VAL A 92 8.35 4.24 3.19
CA VAL A 92 9.55 5.10 2.99
C VAL A 92 10.77 4.48 3.65
N GLU A 93 10.59 3.76 4.75
CA GLU A 93 11.67 3.21 5.56
C GLU A 93 12.04 1.76 5.18
N LEU A 94 11.38 1.19 4.19
CA LEU A 94 11.67 -0.16 3.69
C LEU A 94 13.13 -0.40 3.35
N PRO A 95 13.88 0.53 2.73
CA PRO A 95 15.30 0.31 2.44
C PRO A 95 16.14 0.01 3.68
N GLU A 96 15.83 0.65 4.81
CA GLU A 96 16.49 0.41 6.09
C GLU A 96 16.01 -0.89 6.74
N ILE A 97 14.69 -1.10 6.80
CA ILE A 97 14.05 -2.31 7.35
C ILE A 97 14.56 -3.56 6.63
N VAL A 98 14.59 -3.55 5.30
CA VAL A 98 15.07 -4.69 4.50
C VAL A 98 16.55 -4.96 4.76
N GLY A 99 17.37 -3.91 4.94
CA GLY A 99 18.77 -4.05 5.32
C GLY A 99 18.95 -4.82 6.64
N GLN A 100 18.14 -4.53 7.65
CA GLN A 100 18.15 -5.22 8.94
C GLN A 100 17.68 -6.69 8.84
N LEU A 101 16.91 -7.03 7.81
CA LEU A 101 16.38 -8.37 7.55
C LEU A 101 17.26 -9.24 6.63
N GLY A 102 18.54 -8.91 6.50
CA GLY A 102 19.48 -9.65 5.66
C GLY A 102 19.46 -9.27 4.17
N GLY A 103 18.84 -8.13 3.86
CA GLY A 103 18.83 -7.54 2.52
C GLY A 103 17.88 -8.22 1.53
N ALA A 104 17.67 -7.55 0.44
CA ALA A 104 17.10 -8.00 -0.83
C ALA A 104 17.32 -6.86 -1.82
N GLU A 105 17.60 -7.16 -3.09
CA GLU A 105 17.76 -6.13 -4.13
C GLU A 105 16.43 -5.43 -4.41
N ARG A 106 15.38 -6.23 -4.59
CA ARG A 106 14.02 -5.74 -4.86
C ARG A 106 12.99 -6.42 -3.96
N VAL A 107 11.99 -5.66 -3.57
CA VAL A 107 10.85 -6.14 -2.79
C VAL A 107 9.55 -5.61 -3.38
N LEU A 108 8.45 -6.33 -3.14
CA LEU A 108 7.10 -5.81 -3.37
C LEU A 108 6.60 -5.15 -2.09
N TYR A 109 6.09 -3.92 -2.20
CA TYR A 109 5.23 -3.32 -1.19
C TYR A 109 3.80 -3.25 -1.72
N THR A 110 2.82 -3.54 -0.86
CA THR A 110 1.42 -3.21 -1.16
C THR A 110 0.76 -2.54 0.02
N ASP A 111 -0.28 -1.76 -0.24
CA ASP A 111 -1.25 -1.41 0.79
C ASP A 111 -1.93 -2.68 1.31
N CYS A 112 -2.63 -2.58 2.44
CA CYS A 112 -3.29 -3.71 3.09
C CYS A 112 -4.57 -4.18 2.36
N ASP A 113 -5.10 -3.37 1.46
CA ASP A 113 -6.39 -3.50 0.81
C ASP A 113 -6.30 -4.09 -0.61
N VAL A 114 -5.50 -5.15 -0.74
CA VAL A 114 -5.31 -5.85 -2.01
C VAL A 114 -5.81 -7.30 -1.98
N ILE A 115 -6.16 -7.82 -3.15
CA ILE A 115 -6.43 -9.23 -3.40
C ILE A 115 -5.45 -9.71 -4.47
N PHE A 116 -4.68 -10.75 -4.19
CA PHE A 116 -3.89 -11.43 -5.21
C PHE A 116 -4.77 -12.44 -5.96
N ALA A 117 -4.76 -12.39 -7.30
CA ALA A 117 -5.58 -13.22 -8.16
C ALA A 117 -4.75 -14.23 -8.99
N ALA A 118 -3.45 -14.00 -9.13
CA ALA A 118 -2.53 -14.85 -9.89
C ALA A 118 -1.08 -14.68 -9.40
N GLU A 119 -0.16 -15.52 -9.90
CA GLU A 119 1.27 -15.40 -9.64
C GLU A 119 1.84 -14.11 -10.26
N VAL A 120 2.60 -13.37 -9.48
CA VAL A 120 3.15 -12.05 -9.85
C VAL A 120 4.68 -12.01 -9.87
N VAL A 121 5.35 -12.89 -9.14
CA VAL A 121 6.81 -12.82 -8.91
C VAL A 121 7.62 -12.85 -10.20
N PRO A 122 7.34 -13.75 -11.18
CA PRO A 122 8.13 -13.75 -12.41
C PRO A 122 8.06 -12.44 -13.21
N GLU A 123 6.90 -11.77 -13.20
CA GLU A 123 6.72 -10.49 -13.88
C GLU A 123 7.41 -9.35 -13.13
N LEU A 124 7.35 -9.35 -11.80
CA LEU A 124 8.04 -8.38 -10.96
C LEU A 124 9.57 -8.55 -11.05
N GLU A 125 10.09 -9.76 -11.08
CA GLU A 125 11.53 -10.02 -11.23
C GLU A 125 12.07 -9.60 -12.61
N ALA A 126 11.24 -9.66 -13.63
CA ALA A 126 11.61 -9.20 -14.99
C ALA A 126 11.63 -7.66 -15.09
N ASN A 127 11.04 -6.94 -14.16
CA ASN A 127 11.04 -5.47 -14.14
C ASN A 127 12.30 -4.94 -13.45
N LEU A 128 13.16 -4.23 -14.21
CA LEU A 128 14.45 -3.70 -13.75
C LEU A 128 14.33 -2.21 -13.38
N CYS A 129 13.41 -1.86 -12.49
CA CYS A 129 13.20 -0.47 -12.08
C CYS A 129 14.48 0.16 -11.49
N GLU A 130 14.70 1.45 -11.77
CA GLU A 130 15.83 2.18 -11.20
C GLU A 130 15.61 2.46 -9.70
N TYR A 131 14.54 3.16 -9.33
CA TYR A 131 14.16 3.40 -7.94
C TYR A 131 12.98 2.53 -7.54
N PHE A 132 11.89 2.64 -8.24
CA PHE A 132 10.69 1.84 -8.04
C PHE A 132 9.82 1.83 -9.29
N ALA A 133 8.94 0.84 -9.39
CA ALA A 133 7.94 0.78 -10.45
C ALA A 133 6.54 0.75 -9.86
N VAL A 134 5.61 1.46 -10.50
CA VAL A 134 4.22 1.68 -10.07
C VAL A 134 3.27 1.69 -11.25
N ALA A 135 1.98 1.45 -10.98
CA ALA A 135 0.90 1.57 -11.96
C ALA A 135 0.17 2.92 -11.80
N PRO A 136 -0.63 3.34 -12.80
CA PRO A 136 -1.41 4.56 -12.75
C PRO A 136 -2.43 4.61 -11.61
N GLU A 137 -2.87 5.81 -11.23
CA GLU A 137 -3.94 6.00 -10.24
C GLU A 137 -5.33 6.04 -10.89
N GLY A 138 -5.66 7.11 -11.58
CA GLY A 138 -7.02 7.41 -12.07
C GLY A 138 -7.38 6.66 -13.34
N THR A 139 -6.59 6.79 -14.39
CA THR A 139 -6.76 6.11 -15.69
C THR A 139 -5.60 5.19 -15.98
N GLN A 140 -5.84 4.12 -16.75
CA GLN A 140 -4.88 3.03 -16.95
C GLN A 140 -3.60 3.41 -17.71
N ASP A 141 -3.54 4.58 -18.32
CA ASP A 141 -2.45 5.09 -19.15
C ASP A 141 -1.75 6.32 -18.56
N ASP A 142 -2.28 6.90 -17.49
CA ASP A 142 -1.72 8.10 -16.85
C ASP A 142 -0.64 7.77 -15.81
N TYR A 143 0.56 7.46 -16.28
CA TYR A 143 1.70 7.18 -15.41
C TYR A 143 2.33 8.43 -14.77
N VAL A 144 1.87 9.63 -15.06
CA VAL A 144 2.28 10.86 -14.37
C VAL A 144 1.60 10.94 -13.01
N ASN A 145 0.34 10.52 -12.95
CA ASN A 145 -0.42 10.36 -11.71
C ASN A 145 -0.38 8.86 -11.30
N MET A 146 0.76 8.48 -10.72
CA MET A 146 1.01 7.11 -10.28
C MET A 146 0.40 6.83 -8.92
N ASN A 147 0.15 5.58 -8.61
CA ASN A 147 -0.37 5.13 -7.32
C ASN A 147 0.64 4.27 -6.56
N THR A 148 0.88 4.59 -5.31
CA THR A 148 1.84 3.92 -4.42
C THR A 148 1.28 2.68 -3.72
N GLY A 149 0.01 2.33 -3.92
CA GLY A 149 -0.61 1.18 -3.25
C GLY A 149 -0.07 -0.19 -3.70
N VAL A 150 0.66 -0.25 -4.82
CA VAL A 150 1.49 -1.40 -5.22
C VAL A 150 2.79 -0.87 -5.82
N MET A 151 3.91 -1.19 -5.20
CA MET A 151 5.24 -0.72 -5.59
C MET A 151 6.24 -1.87 -5.66
N LEU A 152 6.89 -2.04 -6.80
CA LEU A 152 8.15 -2.80 -6.86
C LEU A 152 9.28 -1.84 -6.51
N MET A 153 10.05 -2.12 -5.48
CA MET A 153 11.02 -1.19 -4.91
C MET A 153 12.45 -1.74 -5.05
N ASN A 154 13.33 -0.95 -5.66
CA ASN A 154 14.77 -1.21 -5.71
C ASN A 154 15.42 -0.69 -4.41
N ILE A 155 15.74 -1.59 -3.52
CA ILE A 155 16.12 -1.28 -2.14
C ILE A 155 17.45 -0.54 -2.07
N ASP A 156 18.42 -0.90 -2.91
CA ASP A 156 19.74 -0.27 -2.86
C ASP A 156 19.69 1.17 -3.36
N ARG A 157 18.99 1.43 -4.47
CA ARG A 157 18.82 2.78 -5.01
C ARG A 157 18.01 3.69 -4.08
N LEU A 158 16.94 3.13 -3.48
CA LEU A 158 16.14 3.87 -2.50
C LEU A 158 16.91 4.16 -1.21
N ARG A 159 17.83 3.27 -0.79
CA ARG A 159 18.69 3.50 0.38
C ARG A 159 19.63 4.68 0.17
N GLU A 160 20.17 4.84 -1.03
CA GLU A 160 21.05 5.98 -1.37
C GLU A 160 20.31 7.32 -1.24
N SER A 161 19.03 7.37 -1.63
CA SER A 161 18.22 8.61 -1.58
C SER A 161 17.50 8.82 -0.25
N LEU A 162 17.37 7.78 0.60
CA LEU A 162 16.55 7.80 1.81
C LEU A 162 16.80 8.98 2.76
N PRO A 163 18.05 9.39 3.08
CA PRO A 163 18.27 10.52 3.98
C PRO A 163 17.64 11.82 3.45
N LYS A 164 17.84 12.11 2.17
CA LYS A 164 17.29 13.30 1.51
C LYS A 164 15.76 13.22 1.36
N PHE A 165 15.22 12.03 1.13
CA PHE A 165 13.78 11.83 1.01
C PHE A 165 13.07 12.03 2.35
N ARG A 166 13.65 11.54 3.46
CA ARG A 166 13.14 11.81 4.82
C ARG A 166 13.17 13.31 5.17
N GLU A 167 14.27 13.99 4.85
CA GLU A 167 14.40 15.45 5.04
C GLU A 167 13.31 16.19 4.26
N TYR A 168 13.16 15.86 2.98
CA TYR A 168 12.12 16.43 2.11
C TYR A 168 10.71 16.24 2.68
N ILE A 169 10.34 15.03 3.14
CA ILE A 169 9.05 14.76 3.77
C ILE A 169 8.86 15.60 5.03
N SER A 170 9.90 15.68 5.89
CA SER A 170 9.82 16.42 7.14
C SER A 170 9.60 17.93 6.92
N GLU A 171 10.25 18.50 5.92
CA GLU A 171 10.14 19.92 5.57
C GLU A 171 8.81 20.27 4.88
N ASN A 172 8.20 19.30 4.17
CA ASN A 172 7.02 19.55 3.34
C ASN A 172 5.73 18.90 3.86
N LEU A 173 5.71 18.36 5.08
CA LEU A 173 4.59 17.56 5.59
C LEU A 173 3.23 18.27 5.51
N ALA A 174 3.18 19.58 5.76
CA ALA A 174 1.96 20.38 5.70
C ALA A 174 1.45 20.62 4.27
N GLU A 175 2.34 20.59 3.28
CA GLU A 175 1.96 20.70 1.86
C GLU A 175 1.52 19.33 1.32
N LEU A 176 2.20 18.25 1.74
CA LEU A 176 1.84 16.88 1.40
C LEU A 176 0.40 16.54 1.86
N GLU A 177 -0.07 17.14 2.95
CA GLU A 177 -1.45 17.01 3.43
C GLU A 177 -2.50 17.49 2.42
N LYS A 178 -2.19 18.52 1.66
CA LYS A 178 -3.13 19.12 0.70
C LYS A 178 -3.31 18.26 -0.55
N GLU A 179 -2.45 17.30 -0.70
CA GLU A 179 -2.41 16.35 -1.82
C GLU A 179 -2.67 14.92 -1.30
N SER A 180 -1.92 13.95 -1.72
CA SER A 180 -2.09 12.54 -1.33
C SER A 180 -0.97 12.02 -0.40
N TRP A 181 -0.49 12.84 0.55
CA TRP A 181 0.47 12.48 1.59
C TRP A 181 1.76 11.83 1.08
N ASP A 182 1.95 10.54 1.40
CA ASP A 182 3.13 9.77 0.99
C ASP A 182 3.21 9.60 -0.52
N GLU A 183 2.09 9.47 -1.21
CA GLU A 183 2.04 9.39 -2.66
C GLU A 183 2.53 10.69 -3.30
N ALA A 184 2.09 11.85 -2.80
CA ALA A 184 2.60 13.15 -3.22
C ALA A 184 4.11 13.29 -2.94
N ALA A 185 4.58 12.78 -1.79
CA ALA A 185 6.00 12.79 -1.46
C ALA A 185 6.83 12.03 -2.51
N TYR A 186 6.40 10.83 -2.90
CA TYR A 186 7.07 10.08 -3.97
C TYR A 186 6.98 10.79 -5.31
N ARG A 187 5.81 11.31 -5.71
CA ARG A 187 5.63 12.03 -6.99
C ARG A 187 6.50 13.26 -7.11
N TRP A 188 6.70 14.01 -6.04
CA TRP A 188 7.44 15.26 -6.06
C TRP A 188 8.94 15.07 -5.90
N PHE A 189 9.37 14.16 -5.05
CA PHE A 189 10.79 13.94 -4.79
C PHE A 189 11.47 13.14 -5.92
N TYR A 190 10.81 12.10 -6.45
CA TYR A 190 11.36 11.28 -7.53
C TYR A 190 10.95 11.82 -8.91
N ARG A 191 11.26 13.08 -9.13
CA ARG A 191 11.05 13.78 -10.39
C ARG A 191 12.18 14.79 -10.61
N ASP A 192 12.60 14.97 -11.86
CA ASP A 192 13.53 16.01 -12.27
C ASP A 192 13.02 16.75 -13.53
N ASP A 193 13.87 17.59 -14.12
CA ASP A 193 13.56 18.38 -15.31
C ASP A 193 13.25 17.51 -16.56
N THR A 194 13.62 16.23 -16.55
CA THR A 194 13.35 15.28 -17.63
C THR A 194 12.03 14.53 -17.45
N GLY A 195 11.45 14.56 -16.24
CA GLY A 195 10.18 13.94 -15.90
C GLY A 195 10.25 13.01 -14.69
N PRO A 196 9.30 12.05 -14.60
CA PRO A 196 9.28 11.05 -13.53
C PRO A 196 10.51 10.13 -13.53
N LEU A 197 11.04 9.84 -12.33
CA LEU A 197 12.16 8.90 -12.13
C LEU A 197 11.66 7.50 -11.70
N TRP A 198 10.37 7.22 -11.84
CA TRP A 198 9.81 5.89 -11.59
C TRP A 198 9.51 5.13 -12.87
N ASP A 199 9.60 3.83 -12.77
CA ASP A 199 9.31 2.89 -13.85
C ASP A 199 7.84 2.45 -13.81
N ARG A 200 7.40 1.74 -14.85
CA ARG A 200 6.02 1.37 -15.05
C ARG A 200 5.77 -0.08 -14.65
N LEU A 201 4.77 -0.31 -13.79
CA LEU A 201 4.09 -1.59 -13.68
C LEU A 201 2.88 -1.60 -14.61
N ARG A 202 2.58 -2.77 -15.16
CA ARG A 202 1.34 -2.96 -15.91
C ARG A 202 0.13 -2.73 -15.01
N PRO A 203 -0.98 -2.15 -15.52
CA PRO A 203 -2.19 -1.89 -14.73
C PRO A 203 -2.74 -3.14 -14.03
N GLU A 204 -2.58 -4.34 -14.63
CA GLU A 204 -3.02 -5.62 -14.05
C GLU A 204 -2.33 -5.98 -12.72
N LEU A 205 -1.18 -5.38 -12.44
CA LEU A 205 -0.47 -5.52 -11.15
C LEU A 205 -0.96 -4.54 -10.07
N ASN A 206 -1.88 -3.63 -10.40
CA ASN A 206 -2.52 -2.71 -9.45
C ASN A 206 -3.90 -2.31 -10.01
N TRP A 207 -4.75 -3.31 -10.27
CA TRP A 207 -6.07 -3.10 -10.87
C TRP A 207 -7.05 -2.51 -9.86
N LYS A 208 -7.71 -1.42 -10.23
CA LYS A 208 -8.72 -0.76 -9.40
C LYS A 208 -10.12 -1.24 -9.79
N PRO A 209 -11.00 -1.59 -8.83
CA PRO A 209 -12.37 -2.02 -9.13
C PRO A 209 -13.16 -1.00 -9.98
N TYR A 210 -12.88 0.30 -9.85
CA TYR A 210 -13.55 1.32 -10.65
C TYR A 210 -13.09 1.38 -12.13
N TRP A 211 -12.07 0.62 -12.53
CA TRP A 211 -11.69 0.45 -13.94
C TRP A 211 -12.54 -0.61 -14.66
N GLY A 212 -13.43 -1.29 -13.92
CA GLY A 212 -14.27 -2.37 -14.43
C GLY A 212 -13.68 -3.76 -14.17
N GLU A 213 -14.36 -4.77 -14.72
CA GLU A 213 -13.91 -6.15 -14.63
C GLU A 213 -12.70 -6.40 -15.54
N ASN A 214 -11.73 -7.18 -15.03
CA ASN A 214 -10.57 -7.62 -15.79
C ASN A 214 -10.14 -9.02 -15.34
N ALA A 215 -10.29 -10.00 -16.21
CA ALA A 215 -9.89 -11.39 -15.96
C ALA A 215 -8.37 -11.56 -15.86
N ASP A 216 -7.58 -10.64 -16.42
CA ASP A 216 -6.13 -10.66 -16.38
C ASP A 216 -5.54 -9.91 -15.18
N ALA A 217 -6.38 -9.27 -14.34
CA ALA A 217 -5.93 -8.60 -13.13
C ALA A 217 -5.26 -9.59 -12.18
N LYS A 218 -4.02 -9.29 -11.79
CA LYS A 218 -3.20 -10.13 -10.91
C LYS A 218 -3.20 -9.65 -9.47
N ILE A 219 -3.24 -8.34 -9.27
CA ILE A 219 -3.44 -7.69 -7.97
C ILE A 219 -4.62 -6.73 -8.12
N ILE A 220 -5.69 -6.96 -7.37
CA ILE A 220 -6.84 -6.06 -7.30
C ILE A 220 -6.68 -5.22 -6.03
N HIS A 221 -6.71 -3.90 -6.18
CA HIS A 221 -6.48 -2.95 -5.10
C HIS A 221 -7.73 -2.10 -4.88
N PHE A 222 -8.28 -2.11 -3.68
CA PHE A 222 -9.42 -1.26 -3.28
C PHE A 222 -8.99 0.20 -3.10
N HIS A 223 -8.33 0.76 -4.12
CA HIS A 223 -8.07 2.20 -4.17
C HIS A 223 -9.41 2.95 -4.14
N GLY A 224 -9.54 3.92 -3.23
CA GLY A 224 -10.82 4.57 -2.94
C GLY A 224 -11.63 3.77 -1.90
N PRO A 225 -12.94 3.52 -2.12
CA PRO A 225 -13.82 2.86 -1.15
C PRO A 225 -13.35 1.45 -0.81
N LYS A 226 -13.32 1.13 0.48
CA LYS A 226 -12.98 -0.20 0.99
C LYS A 226 -14.23 -1.10 1.08
N PRO A 227 -14.10 -2.44 1.13
CA PRO A 227 -15.25 -3.34 1.26
C PRO A 227 -16.19 -2.98 2.40
N PHE A 228 -15.65 -2.59 3.57
CA PHE A 228 -16.44 -2.17 4.73
C PHE A 228 -17.13 -0.79 4.56
N GLN A 229 -16.84 -0.06 3.49
CA GLN A 229 -17.47 1.22 3.15
C GLN A 229 -18.54 1.08 2.05
N ARG A 230 -18.87 -0.14 1.61
CA ARG A 230 -19.79 -0.40 0.52
C ARG A 230 -21.12 0.35 0.65
N ASP A 231 -21.70 0.35 1.84
CA ASP A 231 -23.00 0.99 2.09
C ASP A 231 -22.97 2.52 1.99
N HIS A 232 -21.77 3.10 1.96
CA HIS A 232 -21.57 4.54 1.86
C HIS A 232 -21.09 4.99 0.46
N ILE A 233 -20.81 4.05 -0.46
CA ILE A 233 -20.24 4.37 -1.77
C ILE A 233 -21.13 5.32 -2.58
N ASP A 234 -22.44 5.13 -2.52
CA ASP A 234 -23.40 5.95 -3.26
C ASP A 234 -23.48 7.40 -2.76
N ALA A 235 -23.13 7.61 -1.48
CA ALA A 235 -23.11 8.95 -0.88
C ALA A 235 -21.76 9.65 -1.01
N VAL A 236 -20.65 8.89 -0.97
CA VAL A 236 -19.27 9.43 -0.89
C VAL A 236 -18.55 9.35 -2.22
N TRP A 237 -18.84 8.32 -3.03
CA TRP A 237 -18.14 8.01 -4.28
C TRP A 237 -19.10 7.59 -5.41
N PRO A 238 -20.21 8.32 -5.67
CA PRO A 238 -21.22 7.88 -6.63
C PRO A 238 -20.67 7.72 -8.05
N GLU A 239 -19.70 8.57 -8.43
CA GLU A 239 -19.02 8.52 -9.73
C GLU A 239 -18.20 7.23 -9.90
N LEU A 240 -17.57 6.72 -8.86
CA LEU A 240 -16.77 5.49 -8.94
C LEU A 240 -17.67 4.28 -9.18
N LYS A 241 -18.83 4.22 -8.52
CA LYS A 241 -19.80 3.14 -8.72
C LYS A 241 -20.36 3.16 -10.13
N SER A 242 -20.72 4.30 -10.67
CA SER A 242 -21.22 4.44 -12.03
C SER A 242 -20.20 4.05 -13.09
N LEU A 243 -18.92 4.33 -12.85
CA LEU A 243 -17.81 3.96 -13.75
C LEU A 243 -17.53 2.45 -13.77
N THR A 244 -17.79 1.74 -12.67
CA THR A 244 -17.46 0.30 -12.57
C THR A 244 -18.48 -0.61 -13.22
N GLY A 245 -19.70 -0.12 -13.50
CA GLY A 245 -20.76 -0.97 -14.03
C GLY A 245 -21.10 -2.16 -13.12
N GLY A 246 -20.83 -2.05 -11.81
CA GLY A 246 -21.05 -3.12 -10.83
C GLY A 246 -19.80 -3.95 -10.49
N ALA A 247 -18.64 -3.72 -11.14
CA ALA A 247 -17.40 -4.45 -10.86
C ALA A 247 -16.93 -4.29 -9.41
N TYR A 248 -17.15 -3.12 -8.81
CA TYR A 248 -16.84 -2.90 -7.40
C TYR A 248 -17.64 -3.86 -6.50
N ASP A 249 -18.93 -3.99 -6.72
CA ASP A 249 -19.80 -4.86 -5.93
C ASP A 249 -19.36 -6.33 -6.05
N ALA A 250 -19.06 -6.81 -7.25
CA ALA A 250 -18.57 -8.18 -7.48
C ALA A 250 -17.24 -8.43 -6.75
N VAL A 251 -16.33 -7.45 -6.73
CA VAL A 251 -15.05 -7.57 -6.00
C VAL A 251 -15.27 -7.55 -4.49
N VAL A 252 -16.23 -6.78 -3.96
CA VAL A 252 -16.59 -6.77 -2.54
C VAL A 252 -17.20 -8.11 -2.12
N GLU A 253 -18.08 -8.70 -2.93
CA GLU A 253 -18.63 -10.04 -2.66
C GLU A 253 -17.54 -11.09 -2.63
N ARG A 254 -16.66 -11.09 -3.62
CA ARG A 254 -15.47 -11.96 -3.64
C ARG A 254 -14.58 -11.77 -2.41
N TRP A 255 -14.35 -10.53 -1.99
CA TRP A 255 -13.57 -10.23 -0.80
C TRP A 255 -14.22 -10.82 0.46
N SER A 256 -15.54 -10.69 0.61
CA SER A 256 -16.30 -11.24 1.75
C SER A 256 -16.17 -12.76 1.83
N GLU A 257 -16.29 -13.47 0.71
CA GLU A 257 -16.08 -14.93 0.64
C GLU A 257 -14.64 -15.34 1.01
N LEU A 258 -13.65 -14.52 0.62
CA LEU A 258 -12.24 -14.76 0.93
C LEU A 258 -11.96 -14.52 2.40
N LEU A 259 -12.60 -13.52 3.03
CA LEU A 259 -12.47 -13.24 4.45
C LEU A 259 -12.96 -14.40 5.31
N GLU A 260 -14.10 -15.01 4.97
CA GLU A 260 -14.61 -16.21 5.66
C GLU A 260 -13.61 -17.37 5.63
N LYS A 261 -12.84 -17.50 4.54
CA LYS A 261 -11.81 -18.55 4.38
C LYS A 261 -10.47 -18.20 5.04
N ALA A 262 -10.22 -16.90 5.28
CA ALA A 262 -9.00 -16.39 5.88
C ALA A 262 -9.03 -16.38 7.41
N ARG A 263 -10.23 -16.29 8.03
CA ARG A 263 -10.45 -16.38 9.48
C ARG A 263 -10.23 -17.82 9.99
#